data_912d10ed15868e58eb92bba964ba11e3
#
_entry.id   912d10ed15868e58eb92bba964ba11e3
#
_cell.length_a   1.000
_cell.length_b   1.000
_cell.length_c   1.000
_cell.angle_alpha   90.00
_cell.angle_beta   90.00
_cell.angle_gamma   90.00
#
_symmetry.space_group_name_H-M   'P 1'
#
loop_
_entity.id
_entity.type
_entity.pdbx_description
1 polymer ?
#
loop_
_entity_poly.entity_id
_entity_poly.type
_entity_poly.pdbx_seq_one_letter_code
_entity_poly.pdbx_strand_id
1 'polypeptide(L)'
;MNRNLYLILLALGVLLSCEERTPDLFGEVTGVYFHNTTGTMSVTDSLDLTFVYEASDVMEVPVRIQLLGRPSDEDRPIDVSAVSTDAVEGQDYMLPQTSFLPAGASSVDYVVTLLRTDALKSGKKTLELELHANSHFSLAVSELDQVADTVSLVRFRIMFSDMFTSPPSAWDENLVGEFTQQKFELICKVLQIDPADFNDQTRITLAKLLYIGAEMTAYVREQVELKGRGEAFDQDAFDPETGEPLIFR
;
A
#
# COMPACT_ATOMS: atom_id res chain seq x y z
N MET A 1 -27.88 39.88 -63.72
CA MET A 1 -27.19 38.78 -62.99
C MET A 1 -27.89 38.59 -61.66
N ASN A 2 -28.57 37.46 -61.45
CA ASN A 2 -29.71 37.32 -60.54
C ASN A 2 -29.28 37.25 -59.07
N ARG A 3 -29.82 38.15 -58.23
CA ARG A 3 -29.66 38.21 -56.79
C ARG A 3 -29.91 36.83 -56.10
N ASN A 4 -30.77 36.01 -56.69
CA ASN A 4 -31.09 34.66 -56.22
C ASN A 4 -29.93 33.66 -56.45
N LEU A 5 -29.06 33.87 -57.47
CA LEU A 5 -27.91 33.02 -57.74
C LEU A 5 -26.81 33.21 -56.67
N TYR A 6 -26.64 34.45 -56.16
CA TYR A 6 -25.71 34.73 -55.06
C TYR A 6 -26.18 34.15 -53.74
N LEU A 7 -27.48 34.13 -53.48
CA LEU A 7 -28.04 33.51 -52.27
C LEU A 7 -27.89 31.99 -52.29
N ILE A 8 -28.03 31.36 -53.48
CA ILE A 8 -27.82 29.91 -53.63
C ILE A 8 -26.37 29.56 -53.48
N LEU A 9 -25.41 30.33 -54.03
CA LEU A 9 -23.99 30.15 -53.87
C LEU A 9 -23.53 30.36 -52.42
N LEU A 10 -24.11 31.34 -51.70
CA LEU A 10 -23.81 31.57 -50.28
C LEU A 10 -24.33 30.43 -49.39
N ALA A 11 -25.56 29.92 -49.68
CA ALA A 11 -26.11 28.79 -48.98
C ALA A 11 -25.33 27.48 -49.22
N LEU A 12 -24.80 27.28 -50.42
CA LEU A 12 -23.96 26.11 -50.73
C LEU A 12 -22.61 26.16 -50.03
N GLY A 13 -22.05 27.36 -49.82
CA GLY A 13 -20.76 27.57 -49.10
C GLY A 13 -20.84 27.25 -47.61
N VAL A 14 -22.03 27.39 -46.99
CA VAL A 14 -22.23 27.08 -45.55
C VAL A 14 -22.36 25.58 -45.31
N LEU A 15 -22.71 24.78 -46.31
CA LEU A 15 -22.86 23.33 -46.17
C LEU A 15 -21.53 22.56 -46.28
N LEU A 16 -20.42 23.22 -46.66
CA LEU A 16 -19.10 22.59 -46.80
C LEU A 16 -18.17 22.82 -45.58
N SER A 17 -18.65 23.46 -44.51
CA SER A 17 -17.82 23.85 -43.36
C SER A 17 -18.03 22.97 -42.10
N CYS A 18 -18.41 21.71 -42.28
CA CYS A 18 -18.28 20.73 -41.21
C CYS A 18 -17.21 19.70 -41.58
N GLU A 19 -15.94 20.04 -41.40
CA GLU A 19 -14.96 19.01 -41.08
C GLU A 19 -15.32 18.50 -39.66
N GLU A 20 -15.97 17.36 -39.59
CA GLU A 20 -16.00 16.57 -38.35
C GLU A 20 -14.55 16.21 -38.05
N ARG A 21 -13.88 17.01 -37.23
CA ARG A 21 -12.69 16.54 -36.52
C ARG A 21 -13.20 15.43 -35.61
N THR A 22 -12.98 14.19 -36.02
CA THR A 22 -13.06 13.06 -35.06
C THR A 22 -12.22 13.47 -33.88
N PRO A 23 -12.77 13.48 -32.64
CA PRO A 23 -11.95 13.71 -31.47
C PRO A 23 -10.78 12.73 -31.56
N ASP A 24 -9.56 13.20 -31.34
CA ASP A 24 -8.40 12.32 -31.15
C ASP A 24 -8.76 11.39 -29.99
N LEU A 25 -9.28 10.23 -30.33
CA LEU A 25 -9.58 9.19 -29.34
C LEU A 25 -8.22 8.72 -28.85
N PHE A 26 -8.07 8.61 -27.54
CA PHE A 26 -6.94 7.96 -26.83
C PHE A 26 -6.68 6.51 -27.30
N GLY A 27 -7.05 6.16 -28.52
CA GLY A 27 -7.08 4.83 -29.07
C GLY A 27 -5.79 4.35 -29.71
N GLU A 28 -4.80 5.22 -29.91
CA GLU A 28 -3.55 4.84 -30.57
C GLU A 28 -2.42 4.48 -29.58
N VAL A 29 -2.53 4.91 -28.32
CA VAL A 29 -1.52 4.61 -27.30
C VAL A 29 -2.01 3.48 -26.43
N THR A 30 -1.32 2.35 -26.49
CA THR A 30 -1.53 1.23 -25.57
C THR A 30 -0.32 1.14 -24.64
N GLY A 31 -0.56 1.31 -23.37
CA GLY A 31 0.50 1.30 -22.35
C GLY A 31 0.04 0.67 -21.04
N VAL A 32 0.99 0.46 -20.15
CA VAL A 32 0.75 0.02 -18.80
C VAL A 32 1.48 0.90 -17.80
N TYR A 33 0.95 1.00 -16.58
CA TYR A 33 1.54 1.76 -15.50
C TYR A 33 1.12 1.20 -14.14
N PHE A 34 1.93 1.42 -13.12
CA PHE A 34 1.55 1.09 -11.74
C PHE A 34 0.49 2.07 -11.23
N HIS A 35 -0.56 1.54 -10.60
CA HIS A 35 -1.64 2.34 -10.03
C HIS A 35 -2.10 1.78 -8.69
N ASN A 36 -1.35 2.08 -7.67
CA ASN A 36 -1.66 1.70 -6.30
C ASN A 36 -2.13 2.93 -5.53
N THR A 37 -3.17 2.81 -4.74
CA THR A 37 -3.75 3.92 -3.98
C THR A 37 -3.71 3.63 -2.49
N THR A 38 -3.42 4.66 -1.71
CA THR A 38 -3.58 4.65 -0.26
C THR A 38 -4.97 5.11 0.14
N GLY A 39 -5.35 4.95 1.41
CA GLY A 39 -6.69 5.21 1.92
C GLY A 39 -7.30 6.60 1.63
N THR A 40 -6.51 7.57 1.21
CA THR A 40 -6.94 8.91 0.78
C THR A 40 -7.16 9.03 -0.73
N MET A 41 -7.15 7.92 -1.46
CA MET A 41 -7.20 7.86 -2.94
C MET A 41 -5.98 8.49 -3.64
N SER A 42 -4.94 8.84 -2.93
CA SER A 42 -3.67 9.29 -3.52
C SER A 42 -2.93 8.10 -4.13
N VAL A 43 -2.38 8.28 -5.32
CA VAL A 43 -1.53 7.28 -5.96
C VAL A 43 -0.21 7.22 -5.21
N THR A 44 0.32 6.02 -5.00
CA THR A 44 1.64 5.81 -4.39
C THR A 44 2.51 4.93 -5.27
N ASP A 45 3.80 5.17 -5.26
CA ASP A 45 4.83 4.36 -5.91
C ASP A 45 5.63 3.52 -4.90
N SER A 46 5.18 3.46 -3.67
CA SER A 46 5.86 2.69 -2.62
C SER A 46 4.94 2.16 -1.54
N LEU A 47 5.36 1.06 -0.91
CA LEU A 47 4.78 0.47 0.30
C LEU A 47 5.87 0.24 1.33
N ASP A 48 5.54 0.46 2.60
CA ASP A 48 6.38 0.11 3.75
C ASP A 48 5.62 -0.91 4.62
N LEU A 49 6.14 -2.14 4.68
CA LEU A 49 5.46 -3.29 5.25
C LEU A 49 6.29 -3.88 6.39
N THR A 50 5.61 -4.48 7.37
CA THR A 50 6.29 -5.19 8.45
C THR A 50 5.60 -6.51 8.76
N PHE A 51 6.40 -7.55 8.97
CA PHE A 51 5.93 -8.87 9.39
C PHE A 51 5.55 -8.95 10.86
N VAL A 52 5.91 -7.96 11.67
CA VAL A 52 5.66 -7.96 13.13
C VAL A 52 4.19 -8.23 13.47
N TYR A 53 3.27 -7.75 12.63
CA TYR A 53 1.83 -7.92 12.84
C TYR A 53 1.23 -9.07 12.01
N GLU A 54 2.06 -9.85 11.32
CA GLU A 54 1.62 -10.95 10.49
C GLU A 54 1.77 -12.30 11.21
N ALA A 55 0.72 -13.12 11.19
CA ALA A 55 0.77 -14.46 11.75
C ALA A 55 1.53 -15.45 10.82
N SER A 56 1.68 -15.11 9.54
CA SER A 56 2.33 -15.91 8.51
C SER A 56 3.77 -15.46 8.28
N ASP A 57 4.64 -16.41 7.93
CA ASP A 57 6.00 -16.11 7.44
C ASP A 57 6.02 -15.75 5.94
N VAL A 58 4.85 -15.65 5.32
CA VAL A 58 4.67 -15.28 3.91
C VAL A 58 3.63 -14.19 3.81
N MET A 59 3.95 -13.13 3.05
CA MET A 59 3.04 -12.01 2.80
C MET A 59 2.89 -11.81 1.29
N GLU A 60 1.66 -11.87 0.79
CA GLU A 60 1.33 -11.56 -0.60
C GLU A 60 1.05 -10.07 -0.75
N VAL A 61 1.78 -9.42 -1.64
CA VAL A 61 1.69 -7.98 -1.90
C VAL A 61 1.19 -7.76 -3.33
N PRO A 62 -0.10 -7.47 -3.52
CA PRO A 62 -0.63 -7.15 -4.83
C PRO A 62 -0.19 -5.74 -5.25
N VAL A 63 0.54 -5.66 -6.35
CA VAL A 63 0.92 -4.40 -6.99
C VAL A 63 0.09 -4.24 -8.25
N ARG A 64 -0.81 -3.26 -8.26
CA ARG A 64 -1.73 -3.07 -9.38
C ARG A 64 -1.05 -2.45 -10.58
N ILE A 65 -1.20 -3.11 -11.72
CA ILE A 65 -0.81 -2.62 -13.04
C ILE A 65 -2.09 -2.28 -13.81
N GLN A 66 -2.18 -1.06 -14.31
CA GLN A 66 -3.34 -0.54 -15.03
C GLN A 66 -3.03 -0.32 -16.50
N LEU A 67 -4.01 -0.60 -17.35
CA LEU A 67 -3.97 -0.35 -18.78
C LEU A 67 -4.22 1.14 -19.09
N LEU A 68 -3.40 1.71 -19.93
CA LEU A 68 -3.68 2.93 -20.68
C LEU A 68 -4.14 2.53 -22.08
N GLY A 69 -5.34 2.94 -22.46
CA GLY A 69 -5.92 2.62 -23.76
C GLY A 69 -7.08 1.62 -23.67
N ARG A 70 -7.32 0.87 -24.73
CA ARG A 70 -8.46 -0.04 -24.83
C ARG A 70 -8.08 -1.47 -24.46
N PRO A 71 -8.96 -2.21 -23.73
CA PRO A 71 -8.81 -3.65 -23.56
C PRO A 71 -8.71 -4.37 -24.91
N SER A 72 -8.02 -5.50 -24.93
CA SER A 72 -7.88 -6.40 -26.08
C SER A 72 -8.65 -7.68 -25.83
N ASP A 73 -9.05 -8.35 -26.88
CA ASP A 73 -9.67 -9.67 -26.80
C ASP A 73 -8.66 -10.82 -26.56
N GLU A 74 -7.36 -10.48 -26.46
CA GLU A 74 -6.27 -11.42 -26.23
C GLU A 74 -5.50 -11.09 -24.96
N ASP A 75 -4.95 -12.11 -24.31
CA ASP A 75 -4.00 -11.97 -23.20
C ASP A 75 -2.71 -11.36 -23.71
N ARG A 76 -2.18 -10.34 -23.00
CA ARG A 76 -0.97 -9.64 -23.41
C ARG A 76 0.09 -9.70 -22.31
N PRO A 77 1.30 -10.19 -22.61
CA PRO A 77 2.37 -10.27 -21.61
C PRO A 77 2.78 -8.88 -21.14
N ILE A 78 3.00 -8.77 -19.83
CA ILE A 78 3.57 -7.58 -19.17
C ILE A 78 5.00 -7.93 -18.78
N ASP A 79 5.92 -7.00 -19.04
CA ASP A 79 7.34 -7.17 -18.71
C ASP A 79 7.64 -6.36 -17.45
N VAL A 80 7.96 -7.08 -16.36
CA VAL A 80 8.31 -6.53 -15.04
C VAL A 80 9.62 -7.15 -14.61
N SER A 81 10.60 -6.32 -14.26
CA SER A 81 11.79 -6.77 -13.56
C SER A 81 11.79 -6.30 -12.10
N ALA A 82 12.61 -6.95 -11.30
CA ALA A 82 12.88 -6.54 -9.94
C ALA A 82 14.35 -6.22 -9.74
N VAL A 83 14.62 -5.13 -9.03
CA VAL A 83 15.97 -4.70 -8.67
C VAL A 83 16.04 -4.53 -7.15
N SER A 84 17.06 -5.11 -6.54
CA SER A 84 17.36 -4.92 -5.13
C SER A 84 18.84 -4.96 -4.89
N THR A 85 19.30 -4.25 -3.85
CA THR A 85 20.69 -4.28 -3.37
C THR A 85 20.85 -5.12 -2.12
N ASP A 86 19.76 -5.43 -1.43
CA ASP A 86 19.74 -6.03 -0.10
C ASP A 86 18.74 -7.20 0.05
N ALA A 87 17.78 -7.36 -0.89
CA ALA A 87 16.87 -8.49 -0.94
C ALA A 87 17.25 -9.46 -2.06
N VAL A 88 17.11 -10.76 -1.81
CA VAL A 88 17.50 -11.86 -2.71
C VAL A 88 16.24 -12.65 -3.11
N GLU A 89 16.05 -12.82 -4.44
CA GLU A 89 14.95 -13.64 -4.96
C GLU A 89 15.13 -15.12 -4.55
N GLY A 90 14.03 -15.75 -4.17
CA GLY A 90 14.00 -17.12 -3.65
C GLY A 90 14.36 -17.25 -2.17
N GLN A 91 14.88 -16.18 -1.54
CA GLN A 91 15.18 -16.13 -0.11
C GLN A 91 14.30 -15.12 0.63
N ASP A 92 14.17 -13.89 0.13
CA ASP A 92 13.48 -12.79 0.78
C ASP A 92 12.17 -12.44 0.06
N TYR A 93 12.08 -12.77 -1.22
CA TYR A 93 10.88 -12.58 -2.02
C TYR A 93 10.82 -13.58 -3.18
N MET A 94 9.63 -13.74 -3.75
CA MET A 94 9.39 -14.46 -5.00
C MET A 94 8.52 -13.62 -5.92
N LEU A 95 8.81 -13.68 -7.22
CA LEU A 95 8.01 -13.06 -8.27
C LEU A 95 7.13 -14.09 -8.97
N PRO A 96 5.99 -13.69 -9.55
CA PRO A 96 5.21 -14.57 -10.39
C PRO A 96 6.00 -15.00 -11.63
N GLN A 97 5.97 -16.27 -11.98
CA GLN A 97 6.72 -16.82 -13.12
C GLN A 97 6.29 -16.22 -14.47
N THR A 98 5.04 -15.79 -14.57
CA THR A 98 4.48 -15.14 -15.76
C THR A 98 3.55 -14.04 -15.33
N SER A 99 3.57 -12.94 -16.09
CA SER A 99 2.64 -11.83 -15.89
C SER A 99 2.00 -11.47 -17.22
N PHE A 100 0.69 -11.34 -17.24
CA PHE A 100 -0.07 -10.90 -18.40
C PHE A 100 -1.31 -10.12 -17.99
N LEU A 101 -1.72 -9.19 -18.84
CA LEU A 101 -3.02 -8.54 -18.76
C LEU A 101 -4.05 -9.42 -19.46
N PRO A 102 -5.05 -9.96 -18.74
CA PRO A 102 -6.05 -10.84 -19.35
C PRO A 102 -6.89 -10.16 -20.43
N ALA A 103 -7.42 -10.94 -21.35
CA ALA A 103 -8.38 -10.49 -22.35
C ALA A 103 -9.56 -9.76 -21.69
N GLY A 104 -9.92 -8.57 -22.21
CA GLY A 104 -10.99 -7.74 -21.69
C GLY A 104 -10.66 -6.98 -20.40
N ALA A 105 -9.53 -7.25 -19.75
CA ALA A 105 -9.17 -6.59 -18.50
C ALA A 105 -8.57 -5.19 -18.74
N SER A 106 -8.85 -4.29 -17.79
CA SER A 106 -8.25 -2.95 -17.71
C SER A 106 -7.15 -2.85 -16.64
N SER A 107 -6.99 -3.88 -15.82
CA SER A 107 -5.95 -3.95 -14.79
C SER A 107 -5.66 -5.40 -14.39
N VAL A 108 -4.51 -5.61 -13.76
CA VAL A 108 -4.12 -6.88 -13.14
C VAL A 108 -3.29 -6.59 -11.90
N ASP A 109 -3.36 -7.47 -10.91
CA ASP A 109 -2.50 -7.40 -9.74
C ASP A 109 -1.28 -8.30 -9.96
N TYR A 110 -0.09 -7.68 -9.97
CA TYR A 110 1.20 -8.36 -9.96
C TYR A 110 1.54 -8.70 -8.51
N VAL A 111 1.38 -9.97 -8.13
CA VAL A 111 1.51 -10.40 -6.74
C VAL A 111 2.97 -10.75 -6.44
N VAL A 112 3.61 -9.92 -5.62
CA VAL A 112 4.94 -10.22 -5.04
C VAL A 112 4.73 -10.98 -3.75
N THR A 113 5.42 -12.10 -3.59
CA THR A 113 5.42 -12.87 -2.35
C THR A 113 6.66 -12.51 -1.54
N LEU A 114 6.48 -11.88 -0.39
CA LEU A 114 7.57 -11.59 0.56
C LEU A 114 7.73 -12.76 1.53
N LEU A 115 8.97 -13.06 1.92
CA LEU A 115 9.32 -14.15 2.82
C LEU A 115 9.95 -13.58 4.10
N ARG A 116 9.45 -14.00 5.25
CA ARG A 116 9.98 -13.61 6.55
C ARG A 116 11.31 -14.30 6.81
N THR A 117 12.35 -13.53 7.04
CA THR A 117 13.68 -14.03 7.36
C THR A 117 14.22 -13.37 8.64
N ASP A 118 15.15 -14.03 9.34
CA ASP A 118 15.75 -13.47 10.54
C ASP A 118 16.49 -12.15 10.31
N ALA A 119 16.98 -11.91 9.11
CA ALA A 119 17.64 -10.67 8.73
C ALA A 119 16.70 -9.44 8.83
N LEU A 120 15.39 -9.63 8.63
CA LEU A 120 14.39 -8.58 8.71
C LEU A 120 14.16 -8.06 10.14
N LYS A 121 14.56 -8.81 11.17
CA LYS A 121 14.52 -8.39 12.58
C LYS A 121 15.55 -7.31 12.91
N SER A 122 16.61 -7.20 12.12
CA SER A 122 17.72 -6.26 12.33
C SER A 122 17.85 -5.20 11.24
N GLY A 123 17.07 -5.28 10.17
CA GLY A 123 17.15 -4.33 9.07
C GLY A 123 15.98 -4.44 8.10
N LYS A 124 15.65 -3.31 7.49
CA LYS A 124 14.66 -3.20 6.43
C LYS A 124 15.31 -3.59 5.10
N LYS A 125 14.59 -4.33 4.26
CA LYS A 125 14.97 -4.64 2.89
C LYS A 125 14.11 -3.88 1.90
N THR A 126 14.66 -3.61 0.72
CA THR A 126 14.00 -2.84 -0.33
C THR A 126 14.02 -3.60 -1.65
N LEU A 127 12.86 -3.71 -2.28
CA LEU A 127 12.66 -4.27 -3.61
C LEU A 127 12.04 -3.20 -4.50
N GLU A 128 12.63 -2.91 -5.65
CA GLU A 128 12.05 -2.03 -6.65
C GLU A 128 11.61 -2.84 -7.86
N LEU A 129 10.34 -2.74 -8.23
CA LEU A 129 9.78 -3.28 -9.45
C LEU A 129 9.87 -2.23 -10.55
N GLU A 130 10.24 -2.63 -11.76
CA GLU A 130 10.33 -1.76 -12.92
C GLU A 130 9.55 -2.37 -14.09
N LEU A 131 8.62 -1.58 -14.66
CA LEU A 131 7.91 -1.93 -15.89
C LEU A 131 8.80 -1.67 -17.10
N HIS A 132 8.74 -2.56 -18.09
CA HIS A 132 9.43 -2.40 -19.37
C HIS A 132 8.45 -2.36 -20.53
N ALA A 133 8.77 -1.54 -21.51
CA ALA A 133 8.03 -1.51 -22.78
C ALA A 133 8.28 -2.82 -23.55
N ASN A 134 7.25 -3.30 -24.22
CA ASN A 134 7.33 -4.48 -25.07
C ASN A 134 6.50 -4.29 -26.35
N SER A 135 6.31 -5.34 -27.15
CA SER A 135 5.55 -5.27 -28.39
C SER A 135 4.05 -4.95 -28.21
N HIS A 136 3.50 -5.10 -26.99
CA HIS A 136 2.09 -4.90 -26.67
C HIS A 136 1.84 -3.60 -25.90
N PHE A 137 2.84 -3.10 -25.14
CA PHE A 137 2.68 -1.97 -24.23
C PHE A 137 3.84 -1.01 -24.31
N SER A 138 3.50 0.28 -24.39
CA SER A 138 4.41 1.39 -24.18
C SER A 138 4.38 1.88 -22.73
N LEU A 139 5.37 2.67 -22.34
CA LEU A 139 5.42 3.41 -21.08
C LEU A 139 5.16 4.89 -21.35
N ALA A 140 3.98 5.19 -21.90
CA ALA A 140 3.63 6.54 -22.37
C ALA A 140 3.48 7.55 -21.24
N VAL A 141 3.23 7.09 -20.01
CA VAL A 141 3.14 7.91 -18.80
C VAL A 141 4.07 7.32 -17.75
N SER A 142 5.11 8.06 -17.40
CA SER A 142 6.14 7.60 -16.44
C SER A 142 5.99 8.17 -15.03
N GLU A 143 5.30 9.31 -14.91
CA GLU A 143 5.17 10.05 -13.66
C GLU A 143 3.78 10.69 -13.55
N LEU A 144 3.34 10.93 -12.32
CA LEU A 144 2.11 11.65 -11.98
C LEU A 144 2.42 12.72 -10.95
N ASP A 145 2.18 13.97 -11.33
CA ASP A 145 2.25 15.10 -10.39
C ASP A 145 1.00 15.12 -9.50
N GLN A 146 1.20 15.11 -8.21
CA GLN A 146 0.18 15.28 -7.19
C GLN A 146 0.45 16.55 -6.38
N VAL A 147 -0.51 16.98 -5.55
CA VAL A 147 -0.40 18.23 -4.78
C VAL A 147 0.82 18.24 -3.85
N ALA A 148 1.17 17.08 -3.31
CA ALA A 148 2.24 16.96 -2.32
C ALA A 148 3.54 16.39 -2.91
N ASP A 149 3.48 15.64 -4.01
CA ASP A 149 4.59 14.84 -4.48
C ASP A 149 4.43 14.46 -5.96
N THR A 150 5.54 14.06 -6.62
CA THR A 150 5.54 13.42 -7.94
C THR A 150 5.86 11.95 -7.75
N VAL A 151 4.95 11.08 -8.16
CA VAL A 151 5.08 9.63 -8.03
C VAL A 151 5.46 8.98 -9.35
N SER A 152 6.30 7.95 -9.29
CA SER A 152 6.63 7.14 -10.47
C SER A 152 5.46 6.22 -10.82
N LEU A 153 5.15 6.12 -12.11
CA LEU A 153 4.16 5.19 -12.63
C LEU A 153 4.78 3.96 -13.31
N VAL A 154 6.11 3.93 -13.43
CA VAL A 154 6.86 2.83 -14.06
C VAL A 154 7.78 2.11 -13.09
N ARG A 155 7.97 2.65 -11.88
CA ARG A 155 8.69 2.03 -10.78
C ARG A 155 7.81 1.96 -9.55
N PHE A 156 7.95 0.86 -8.82
CA PHE A 156 7.21 0.65 -7.57
C PHE A 156 8.13 0.04 -6.52
N ARG A 157 8.25 0.69 -5.38
CA ARG A 157 9.15 0.28 -4.31
C ARG A 157 8.39 -0.41 -3.18
N ILE A 158 8.88 -1.58 -2.78
CA ILE A 158 8.39 -2.32 -1.62
C ILE A 158 9.51 -2.35 -0.59
N MET A 159 9.28 -1.71 0.55
CA MET A 159 10.16 -1.79 1.72
C MET A 159 9.52 -2.74 2.73
N PHE A 160 10.30 -3.64 3.30
CA PHE A 160 9.77 -4.61 4.24
C PHE A 160 10.76 -4.98 5.33
N SER A 161 10.24 -5.27 6.52
CA SER A 161 11.00 -5.59 7.73
C SER A 161 10.22 -6.54 8.64
N ASP A 162 10.86 -6.99 9.72
CA ASP A 162 10.21 -7.65 10.87
C ASP A 162 10.52 -6.85 12.13
N MET A 163 10.33 -5.52 12.04
CA MET A 163 10.63 -4.56 13.10
C MET A 163 9.41 -3.69 13.39
N PHE A 164 9.29 -3.25 14.63
CA PHE A 164 8.28 -2.27 15.04
C PHE A 164 8.65 -0.87 14.52
N THR A 165 8.35 -0.58 13.27
CA THR A 165 8.68 0.70 12.62
C THR A 165 7.54 1.72 12.65
N SER A 166 6.31 1.24 12.83
CA SER A 166 5.09 2.06 12.90
C SER A 166 4.02 1.35 13.71
N PRO A 167 3.07 2.08 14.32
CA PRO A 167 1.93 1.47 14.97
C PRO A 167 1.09 0.66 13.97
N PRO A 168 0.40 -0.40 14.43
CA PRO A 168 -0.53 -1.14 13.60
C PRO A 168 -1.75 -0.27 13.23
N SER A 169 -2.45 -0.62 12.15
CA SER A 169 -3.50 0.21 11.56
C SER A 169 -4.68 0.52 12.49
N ALA A 170 -4.94 -0.32 13.47
CA ALA A 170 -6.01 -0.11 14.46
C ALA A 170 -5.54 0.63 15.73
N TRP A 171 -4.26 0.99 15.84
CA TRP A 171 -3.78 1.73 17.01
C TRP A 171 -4.30 3.16 17.02
N ASP A 172 -4.91 3.60 18.12
CA ASP A 172 -5.37 4.97 18.32
C ASP A 172 -4.74 5.53 19.60
N GLU A 173 -3.83 6.50 19.43
CA GLU A 173 -3.09 7.12 20.54
C GLU A 173 -3.99 7.87 21.51
N ASN A 174 -5.17 8.33 21.08
CA ASN A 174 -6.12 8.99 21.98
C ASN A 174 -6.78 8.01 22.94
N LEU A 175 -6.82 6.72 22.60
CA LEU A 175 -7.50 5.67 23.37
C LEU A 175 -6.54 4.77 24.15
N VAL A 176 -5.34 4.52 23.61
CA VAL A 176 -4.36 3.59 24.19
C VAL A 176 -3.09 4.32 24.65
N GLY A 177 -2.93 5.59 24.22
CA GLY A 177 -1.73 6.38 24.42
C GLY A 177 -0.71 6.20 23.31
N GLU A 178 0.41 6.93 23.43
CA GLU A 178 1.51 6.87 22.48
C GLU A 178 1.99 5.43 22.24
N PHE A 179 2.23 5.10 20.96
CA PHE A 179 2.68 3.76 20.60
C PHE A 179 4.14 3.53 21.03
N THR A 180 4.37 2.44 21.71
CA THR A 180 5.70 1.85 21.88
C THR A 180 5.62 0.35 21.71
N GLN A 181 6.70 -0.27 21.23
CA GLN A 181 6.80 -1.72 21.11
C GLN A 181 6.45 -2.42 22.43
N GLN A 182 7.00 -1.91 23.54
CA GLN A 182 6.77 -2.49 24.88
C GLN A 182 5.29 -2.47 25.28
N LYS A 183 4.58 -1.35 25.05
CA LYS A 183 3.14 -1.29 25.32
C LYS A 183 2.35 -2.28 24.47
N PHE A 184 2.70 -2.38 23.19
CA PHE A 184 2.05 -3.29 22.26
C PHE A 184 2.25 -4.75 22.70
N GLU A 185 3.50 -5.15 22.98
CA GLU A 185 3.83 -6.49 23.46
C GLU A 185 3.13 -6.80 24.80
N LEU A 186 3.11 -5.83 25.72
CA LEU A 186 2.44 -5.99 27.02
C LEU A 186 0.93 -6.21 26.85
N ILE A 187 0.26 -5.44 25.96
CA ILE A 187 -1.16 -5.63 25.64
C ILE A 187 -1.40 -7.04 25.11
N CYS A 188 -0.62 -7.46 24.11
CA CYS A 188 -0.76 -8.79 23.51
C CYS A 188 -0.56 -9.90 24.54
N LYS A 189 0.44 -9.76 25.42
CA LYS A 189 0.76 -10.69 26.51
C LYS A 189 -0.37 -10.77 27.54
N VAL A 190 -0.82 -9.64 28.07
CA VAL A 190 -1.78 -9.58 29.18
C VAL A 190 -3.19 -9.94 28.73
N LEU A 191 -3.63 -9.40 27.61
CA LEU A 191 -4.99 -9.59 27.12
C LEU A 191 -5.14 -10.77 26.15
N GLN A 192 -4.04 -11.48 25.87
CA GLN A 192 -4.00 -12.63 24.94
C GLN A 192 -4.58 -12.27 23.56
N ILE A 193 -4.24 -11.10 23.05
CA ILE A 193 -4.63 -10.63 21.71
C ILE A 193 -3.52 -11.00 20.74
N ASP A 194 -3.90 -11.58 19.59
CA ASP A 194 -2.95 -11.85 18.52
C ASP A 194 -2.45 -10.52 17.92
N PRO A 195 -1.13 -10.30 17.79
CA PRO A 195 -0.57 -9.13 17.11
C PRO A 195 -1.22 -8.81 15.75
N ALA A 196 -1.53 -9.84 14.95
CA ALA A 196 -2.16 -9.69 13.64
C ALA A 196 -3.57 -9.07 13.71
N ASP A 197 -4.30 -9.25 14.82
CA ASP A 197 -5.63 -8.68 15.00
C ASP A 197 -5.61 -7.14 14.95
N PHE A 198 -4.49 -6.50 15.32
CA PHE A 198 -4.35 -5.04 15.29
C PHE A 198 -4.26 -4.43 13.88
N ASN A 199 -4.09 -5.24 12.85
CA ASN A 199 -4.22 -4.80 11.46
C ASN A 199 -5.62 -5.02 10.87
N ASP A 200 -6.55 -5.59 11.65
CA ASP A 200 -7.93 -5.81 11.28
C ASP A 200 -8.88 -4.96 12.14
N GLN A 201 -9.35 -3.83 11.57
CA GLN A 201 -10.28 -2.92 12.24
C GLN A 201 -11.65 -3.55 12.57
N THR A 202 -11.96 -4.71 12.00
CA THR A 202 -13.16 -5.46 12.36
C THR A 202 -12.96 -6.28 13.65
N ARG A 203 -11.73 -6.63 13.97
CA ARG A 203 -11.33 -7.34 15.20
C ARG A 203 -10.97 -6.38 16.32
N ILE A 204 -10.18 -5.34 16.02
CA ILE A 204 -9.85 -4.26 16.96
C ILE A 204 -10.72 -3.05 16.64
N THR A 205 -11.95 -3.09 17.16
CA THR A 205 -12.92 -1.99 17.04
C THR A 205 -12.64 -0.89 18.06
N LEU A 206 -13.28 0.29 17.89
CA LEU A 206 -13.22 1.39 18.86
C LEU A 206 -13.57 0.92 20.29
N ALA A 207 -14.61 0.11 20.44
CA ALA A 207 -15.02 -0.44 21.74
C ALA A 207 -13.94 -1.35 22.33
N LYS A 208 -13.25 -2.13 21.51
CA LYS A 208 -12.15 -2.97 21.92
C LYS A 208 -10.94 -2.16 22.37
N LEU A 209 -10.62 -1.04 21.68
CA LEU A 209 -9.54 -0.14 22.09
C LEU A 209 -9.83 0.55 23.43
N LEU A 210 -11.05 1.00 23.66
CA LEU A 210 -11.47 1.55 24.95
C LEU A 210 -11.33 0.51 26.07
N TYR A 211 -11.72 -0.73 25.81
CA TYR A 211 -11.54 -1.84 26.74
C TYR A 211 -10.04 -2.08 27.02
N ILE A 212 -9.20 -2.14 25.98
CA ILE A 212 -7.75 -2.30 26.12
C ILE A 212 -7.15 -1.21 27.00
N GLY A 213 -7.46 0.07 26.73
CA GLY A 213 -6.97 1.20 27.52
C GLY A 213 -7.33 1.08 29.00
N ALA A 214 -8.61 0.77 29.30
CA ALA A 214 -9.10 0.62 30.67
C ALA A 214 -8.43 -0.54 31.41
N GLU A 215 -8.38 -1.74 30.79
CA GLU A 215 -7.77 -2.93 31.38
C GLU A 215 -6.27 -2.75 31.62
N MET A 216 -5.55 -2.19 30.64
CA MET A 216 -4.11 -1.97 30.78
C MET A 216 -3.77 -0.92 31.84
N THR A 217 -4.61 0.13 31.94
CA THR A 217 -4.48 1.12 33.04
C THR A 217 -4.67 0.45 34.41
N ALA A 218 -5.68 -0.42 34.54
CA ALA A 218 -5.93 -1.16 35.76
C ALA A 218 -4.79 -2.14 36.08
N TYR A 219 -4.31 -2.87 35.06
CA TYR A 219 -3.20 -3.80 35.19
C TYR A 219 -1.92 -3.12 35.67
N VAL A 220 -1.51 -2.03 35.03
CA VAL A 220 -0.29 -1.30 35.43
C VAL A 220 -0.41 -0.76 36.84
N ARG A 221 -1.57 -0.24 37.25
CA ARG A 221 -1.81 0.22 38.61
C ARG A 221 -1.63 -0.91 39.64
N GLU A 222 -2.12 -2.11 39.33
CA GLU A 222 -1.91 -3.29 40.17
C GLU A 222 -0.41 -3.62 40.31
N GLN A 223 0.35 -3.59 39.21
CA GLN A 223 1.79 -3.83 39.23
C GLN A 223 2.55 -2.79 40.05
N VAL A 224 2.12 -1.52 40.03
CA VAL A 224 2.68 -0.45 40.90
C VAL A 224 2.42 -0.76 42.39
N GLU A 225 1.21 -1.21 42.73
CA GLU A 225 0.87 -1.57 44.11
C GLU A 225 1.68 -2.78 44.60
N LEU A 226 1.85 -3.82 43.76
CA LEU A 226 2.66 -5.00 44.09
C LEU A 226 4.12 -4.61 44.33
N LYS A 227 4.70 -3.78 43.44
CA LYS A 227 6.07 -3.23 43.57
C LYS A 227 6.21 -2.45 44.87
N GLY A 228 5.22 -1.61 45.20
CA GLY A 228 5.22 -0.80 46.45
C GLY A 228 5.16 -1.65 47.72
N ARG A 229 4.57 -2.85 47.67
CA ARG A 229 4.53 -3.83 48.78
C ARG A 229 5.75 -4.73 48.83
N GLY A 230 6.66 -4.64 47.84
CA GLY A 230 7.82 -5.54 47.74
C GLY A 230 7.44 -6.96 47.31
N GLU A 231 6.28 -7.15 46.70
CA GLU A 231 5.80 -8.40 46.12
C GLU A 231 6.31 -8.57 44.67
N ALA A 232 6.17 -9.80 44.14
CA ALA A 232 6.53 -10.05 42.74
C ALA A 232 5.58 -9.27 41.80
N PHE A 233 6.14 -8.55 40.85
CA PHE A 233 5.41 -7.75 39.90
C PHE A 233 5.96 -7.98 38.48
N ASP A 234 5.18 -7.62 37.46
CA ASP A 234 5.59 -7.68 36.07
C ASP A 234 6.46 -6.46 35.72
N GLN A 235 7.75 -6.71 35.40
CA GLN A 235 8.70 -5.67 35.02
C GLN A 235 8.35 -5.01 33.69
N ASP A 236 7.67 -5.73 32.78
CA ASP A 236 7.26 -5.20 31.46
C ASP A 236 6.21 -4.07 31.58
N ALA A 237 5.58 -3.91 32.76
CA ALA A 237 4.67 -2.81 33.06
C ALA A 237 5.39 -1.47 33.35
N PHE A 238 6.72 -1.45 33.38
CA PHE A 238 7.55 -0.30 33.68
C PHE A 238 8.53 -0.03 32.55
N ASP A 239 8.77 1.24 32.27
CA ASP A 239 9.79 1.65 31.32
C ASP A 239 11.18 1.16 31.78
N PRO A 240 11.96 0.47 30.94
CA PRO A 240 13.22 -0.13 31.35
C PRO A 240 14.35 0.89 31.62
N GLU A 241 14.25 2.11 31.07
CA GLU A 241 15.26 3.16 31.24
C GLU A 241 14.97 4.03 32.46
N THR A 242 13.70 4.40 32.66
CA THR A 242 13.29 5.32 33.72
C THR A 242 12.78 4.61 34.96
N GLY A 243 12.30 3.36 34.83
CA GLY A 243 11.64 2.60 35.90
C GLY A 243 10.24 3.10 36.26
N GLU A 244 9.71 4.07 35.48
CA GLU A 244 8.37 4.61 35.66
C GLU A 244 7.32 3.68 35.05
N PRO A 245 6.09 3.65 35.61
CA PRO A 245 5.03 2.81 35.06
C PRO A 245 4.60 3.27 33.68
N LEU A 246 4.29 2.34 32.79
CA LEU A 246 3.74 2.64 31.47
C LEU A 246 2.37 3.32 31.59
N ILE A 247 2.12 4.32 30.75
CA ILE A 247 0.89 5.11 30.76
C ILE A 247 -0.03 4.64 29.64
N PHE A 248 -1.19 4.14 30.01
CA PHE A 248 -2.31 3.88 29.09
C PHE A 248 -3.41 4.92 29.34
N ARG A 249 -4.28 5.13 28.33
CA ARG A 249 -5.40 6.08 28.39
C ARG A 249 -6.72 5.34 28.37
#